data_c08fbbab6b2c88a0a2c57fda8f73033a
#
_entry.id   c08fbbab6b2c88a0a2c57fda8f73033a
#
_cell.length_a   1.000
_cell.length_b   1.000
_cell.length_c   1.000
_cell.angle_alpha   90.00
_cell.angle_beta   90.00
_cell.angle_gamma   90.00
#
_symmetry.space_group_name_H-M   'P 1'
#
loop_
_entity.id
_entity.type
_entity.pdbx_description
1 polymer ?
#
loop_
_entity_poly.entity_id
_entity_poly.type
_entity_poly.pdbx_seq_one_letter_code
_entity_poly.pdbx_strand_id
1 'polypeptide(L)'
;MKKEKTNFKSKSIFTKIFKKIGTIRYIFFIYVLFTVVMSLLLFWNISHNADEHEKKVTVKYLDALFIAASAFSDTGLTTVTVTDTFNIFGQALIAFCIFVGGVGIFTIKVYVFHSLLNLKSDVLSSQVSQTERGGKNAFETKQMIKVSITFIILATIISSIIFTLMFYFNPYGYFNDIKALEITGNRFNPYLAAKYNPYRNIFMSLRYGFFHSISSINNAGFDIIGDKSLQPYYKDYGLQIMTIIVFMIGGIGFPVIYDIWLKIKSTNKKNKVHRFSLFTKFTLVTYFATTAIALALTYAFELTSSNPNTIWNQVEYGNTWDKIFAIYFQTKSTRSAGFSTVNYTNFTQPTVVLHGILMFIGFSPVSTAGGIRNTTIAVIFLSVMTMITGRQRINAFKRQIGKETLIKATNVLTIGMLLVTVFTLITFVNINNHIPNKSEFEYPMTYVLFEICSAFGNSGLSVGATKETGVVGKILLIIMMIIGQFGIPQTIKIWGKWRTVPERYQFIYEDVSIG
;
A
#
# COMPACT_ATOMS: atom_id res chain seq x y z
N MET A 1 43.06 26.78 0.52
CA MET A 1 42.08 27.71 1.14
C MET A 1 40.91 28.11 0.23
N LYS A 2 40.99 28.14 -1.10
CA LYS A 2 39.84 28.51 -1.97
C LYS A 2 38.76 27.42 -2.14
N LYS A 3 39.09 26.12 -2.05
CA LYS A 3 38.10 25.02 -2.15
C LYS A 3 37.15 24.88 -0.94
N GLU A 4 37.58 25.24 0.25
CA GLU A 4 36.72 25.21 1.46
C GLU A 4 35.67 26.32 1.48
N LYS A 5 35.99 27.51 0.95
CA LYS A 5 35.03 28.63 0.91
C LYS A 5 33.86 28.41 -0.07
N THR A 6 34.07 27.68 -1.16
CA THR A 6 33.01 27.33 -2.12
C THR A 6 32.03 26.30 -1.55
N ASN A 7 32.51 25.32 -0.79
CA ASN A 7 31.64 24.35 -0.10
C ASN A 7 30.79 24.98 1.02
N PHE A 8 31.29 26.01 1.69
CA PHE A 8 30.58 26.71 2.74
C PHE A 8 29.44 27.59 2.19
N LYS A 9 29.64 28.25 1.03
CA LYS A 9 28.60 29.04 0.34
C LYS A 9 27.46 28.17 -0.21
N SER A 10 27.77 27.00 -0.78
CA SER A 10 26.78 26.05 -1.28
C SER A 10 25.89 25.50 -0.15
N LYS A 11 26.48 25.13 1.00
CA LYS A 11 25.72 24.73 2.20
C LYS A 11 24.76 25.81 2.70
N SER A 12 25.13 27.08 2.61
CA SER A 12 24.32 28.22 3.05
C SER A 12 23.10 28.48 2.12
N ILE A 13 23.24 28.24 0.81
CA ILE A 13 22.16 28.44 -0.16
C ILE A 13 21.12 27.32 -0.01
N PHE A 14 21.54 26.06 0.09
CA PHE A 14 20.65 24.93 0.32
C PHE A 14 19.83 25.06 1.63
N THR A 15 20.47 25.47 2.71
CA THR A 15 19.77 25.70 3.99
C THR A 15 18.80 26.87 3.94
N LYS A 16 19.08 27.92 3.17
CA LYS A 16 18.16 29.05 2.97
C LYS A 16 16.95 28.66 2.14
N ILE A 17 17.13 27.89 1.04
CA ILE A 17 16.05 27.35 0.20
C ILE A 17 15.17 26.40 1.03
N PHE A 18 15.78 25.52 1.81
CA PHE A 18 15.08 24.58 2.68
C PHE A 18 14.17 25.27 3.72
N LYS A 19 14.69 26.32 4.39
CA LYS A 19 13.90 27.11 5.33
C LYS A 19 12.74 27.87 4.67
N LYS A 20 12.89 28.30 3.41
CA LYS A 20 11.87 29.04 2.66
C LYS A 20 10.73 28.16 2.14
N ILE A 21 11.04 26.94 1.68
CA ILE A 21 10.06 26.01 1.08
C ILE A 21 9.26 25.26 2.15
N GLY A 22 9.85 25.00 3.30
CA GLY A 22 9.27 24.17 4.35
C GLY A 22 9.52 22.67 4.13
N THR A 23 9.68 21.94 5.22
CA THR A 23 10.14 20.54 5.23
C THR A 23 9.24 19.62 4.42
N ILE A 24 7.92 19.71 4.57
CA ILE A 24 6.96 18.81 3.93
C ILE A 24 6.93 19.02 2.41
N ARG A 25 6.96 20.27 1.94
CA ARG A 25 7.02 20.58 0.50
C ARG A 25 8.32 20.11 -0.14
N TYR A 26 9.44 20.23 0.57
CA TYR A 26 10.73 19.73 0.10
C TYR A 26 10.70 18.21 -0.07
N ILE A 27 10.11 17.49 0.87
CA ILE A 27 9.96 16.04 0.82
C ILE A 27 9.09 15.63 -0.37
N PHE A 28 7.95 16.30 -0.56
CA PHE A 28 7.06 16.07 -1.70
C PHE A 28 7.77 16.31 -3.04
N PHE A 29 8.53 17.41 -3.14
CA PHE A 29 9.30 17.69 -4.36
C PHE A 29 10.31 16.58 -4.69
N ILE A 30 11.03 16.08 -3.69
CA ILE A 30 11.98 14.98 -3.92
C ILE A 30 11.24 13.67 -4.26
N TYR A 31 10.08 13.43 -3.66
CA TYR A 31 9.25 12.29 -4.01
C TYR A 31 8.89 12.31 -5.49
N VAL A 32 8.36 13.43 -5.97
CA VAL A 32 8.01 13.60 -7.38
C VAL A 32 9.25 13.50 -8.28
N LEU A 33 10.35 14.15 -7.91
CA LEU A 33 11.60 14.08 -8.66
C LEU A 33 12.12 12.63 -8.79
N PHE A 34 12.11 11.87 -7.69
CA PHE A 34 12.54 10.47 -7.70
C PHE A 34 11.63 9.63 -8.59
N THR A 35 10.32 9.79 -8.50
CA THR A 35 9.35 9.09 -9.36
C THR A 35 9.60 9.39 -10.84
N VAL A 36 9.85 10.65 -11.19
CA VAL A 36 10.18 11.05 -12.57
C VAL A 36 11.50 10.43 -13.04
N VAL A 37 12.55 10.46 -12.22
CA VAL A 37 13.85 9.85 -12.58
C VAL A 37 13.69 8.35 -12.82
N MET A 38 12.98 7.65 -11.93
CA MET A 38 12.74 6.22 -12.07
C MET A 38 11.86 5.89 -13.28
N SER A 39 10.87 6.73 -13.60
CA SER A 39 10.06 6.56 -14.81
C SER A 39 10.88 6.70 -16.09
N LEU A 40 11.85 7.60 -16.14
CA LEU A 40 12.77 7.73 -17.28
C LEU A 40 13.66 6.50 -17.44
N LEU A 41 14.14 5.92 -16.33
CA LEU A 41 14.92 4.69 -16.36
C LEU A 41 14.08 3.48 -16.81
N LEU A 42 12.81 3.39 -16.38
CA LEU A 42 11.88 2.36 -16.81
C LEU A 42 11.40 2.55 -18.25
N PHE A 43 11.33 3.79 -18.74
CA PHE A 43 11.02 4.09 -20.15
C PHE A 43 12.19 3.75 -21.09
N TRP A 44 13.41 3.71 -20.57
CA TRP A 44 14.58 3.42 -21.40
C TRP A 44 14.59 1.96 -21.89
N ASN A 45 14.82 1.76 -23.19
CA ASN A 45 14.79 0.46 -23.84
C ASN A 45 15.70 -0.63 -23.21
N ILE A 46 16.70 -0.24 -22.40
CA ILE A 46 17.56 -1.19 -21.66
C ILE A 46 16.75 -1.99 -20.63
N SER A 47 15.65 -1.43 -20.09
CA SER A 47 14.80 -2.07 -19.08
C SER A 47 13.72 -2.99 -19.65
N HIS A 48 13.54 -3.04 -20.97
CA HIS A 48 12.49 -3.79 -21.64
C HIS A 48 12.94 -5.18 -22.10
N ASN A 49 12.00 -6.13 -22.11
CA ASN A 49 12.17 -7.44 -22.74
C ASN A 49 12.26 -7.30 -24.26
N ALA A 50 12.90 -8.26 -24.92
CA ALA A 50 12.80 -8.46 -26.36
C ALA A 50 11.56 -9.30 -26.67
N ASP A 51 10.86 -8.98 -27.76
CA ASP A 51 9.76 -9.76 -28.30
C ASP A 51 10.30 -11.02 -29.03
N GLU A 52 9.40 -11.97 -29.43
CA GLU A 52 9.75 -13.20 -30.17
C GLU A 52 10.54 -12.92 -31.46
N HIS A 53 10.42 -11.71 -32.01
CA HIS A 53 11.17 -11.25 -33.18
C HIS A 53 12.41 -10.38 -32.83
N GLU A 54 12.97 -10.51 -31.61
CA GLU A 54 14.07 -9.71 -31.08
C GLU A 54 13.81 -8.18 -31.03
N LYS A 55 12.57 -7.75 -31.30
CA LYS A 55 12.17 -6.35 -31.12
C LYS A 55 11.81 -6.10 -29.66
N LYS A 56 12.30 -5.02 -29.10
CA LYS A 56 11.97 -4.62 -27.74
C LYS A 56 10.50 -4.18 -27.64
N VAL A 57 9.83 -4.61 -26.57
CA VAL A 57 8.47 -4.19 -26.27
C VAL A 57 8.46 -2.67 -26.07
N THR A 58 7.64 -1.96 -26.83
CA THR A 58 7.52 -0.51 -26.73
C THR A 58 6.56 -0.13 -25.61
N VAL A 59 7.04 0.61 -24.62
CA VAL A 59 6.24 1.12 -23.51
C VAL A 59 5.99 2.60 -23.71
N LYS A 60 4.76 3.06 -23.52
CA LYS A 60 4.46 4.51 -23.52
C LYS A 60 5.02 5.15 -22.25
N TYR A 61 5.52 6.39 -22.34
CA TYR A 61 6.07 7.10 -21.18
C TYR A 61 5.08 7.18 -20.01
N LEU A 62 3.80 7.37 -20.28
CA LEU A 62 2.76 7.41 -19.25
C LEU A 62 2.64 6.08 -18.47
N ASP A 63 2.82 4.95 -19.16
CA ASP A 63 2.80 3.62 -18.51
C ASP A 63 4.05 3.42 -17.65
N ALA A 64 5.23 3.84 -18.12
CA ALA A 64 6.45 3.83 -17.32
C ALA A 64 6.32 4.75 -16.07
N LEU A 65 5.72 5.94 -16.23
CA LEU A 65 5.43 6.85 -15.12
C LEU A 65 4.44 6.25 -14.14
N PHE A 66 3.40 5.58 -14.64
CA PHE A 66 2.40 4.90 -13.82
C PHE A 66 3.04 3.78 -12.98
N ILE A 67 3.84 2.91 -13.61
CA ILE A 67 4.55 1.82 -12.92
C ILE A 67 5.52 2.38 -11.88
N ALA A 68 6.31 3.42 -12.22
CA ALA A 68 7.22 4.06 -11.28
C ALA A 68 6.48 4.66 -10.08
N ALA A 69 5.36 5.35 -10.31
CA ALA A 69 4.53 5.93 -9.26
C ALA A 69 3.89 4.84 -8.39
N SER A 70 3.35 3.80 -9.01
CA SER A 70 2.75 2.65 -8.32
C SER A 70 3.77 1.89 -7.48
N ALA A 71 4.95 1.60 -8.01
CA ALA A 71 6.03 0.93 -7.29
C ALA A 71 6.56 1.75 -6.12
N PHE A 72 6.71 3.06 -6.32
CA PHE A 72 7.25 3.96 -5.31
C PHE A 72 6.24 4.34 -4.22
N SER A 73 4.95 4.25 -4.54
CA SER A 73 3.86 4.41 -3.57
C SER A 73 3.47 3.10 -2.89
N ASP A 74 4.15 1.97 -3.19
CA ASP A 74 3.80 0.64 -2.70
C ASP A 74 2.33 0.28 -2.99
N THR A 75 1.87 0.57 -4.21
CA THR A 75 0.46 0.36 -4.56
C THR A 75 0.21 -0.97 -5.27
N GLY A 76 0.99 -1.30 -6.32
CA GLY A 76 0.83 -2.55 -7.06
C GLY A 76 -0.11 -2.52 -8.27
N LEU A 77 -0.80 -1.41 -8.53
CA LEU A 77 -1.57 -1.24 -9.76
C LEU A 77 -0.64 -1.17 -10.97
N THR A 78 -1.01 -1.84 -12.06
CA THR A 78 -0.21 -1.91 -13.28
C THR A 78 -1.06 -1.65 -14.52
N THR A 79 -0.50 -0.89 -15.46
CA THR A 79 -1.12 -0.67 -16.78
C THR A 79 -0.57 -1.62 -17.84
N VAL A 80 0.58 -2.24 -17.56
CA VAL A 80 1.24 -3.25 -18.39
C VAL A 80 1.72 -4.40 -17.52
N THR A 81 1.83 -5.59 -18.07
CA THR A 81 2.33 -6.77 -17.37
C THR A 81 3.82 -6.64 -17.09
N VAL A 82 4.20 -6.62 -15.81
CA VAL A 82 5.60 -6.41 -15.41
C VAL A 82 6.52 -7.49 -15.96
N THR A 83 6.10 -8.74 -15.92
CA THR A 83 6.88 -9.91 -16.33
C THR A 83 7.18 -9.92 -17.83
N ASP A 84 6.20 -9.54 -18.65
CA ASP A 84 6.35 -9.57 -20.11
C ASP A 84 7.06 -8.33 -20.64
N THR A 85 6.84 -7.19 -20.00
CA THR A 85 7.32 -5.90 -20.46
C THR A 85 8.76 -5.63 -20.02
N PHE A 86 9.09 -5.92 -18.76
CA PHE A 86 10.38 -5.54 -18.17
C PHE A 86 11.30 -6.75 -18.01
N ASN A 87 12.55 -6.58 -18.43
CA ASN A 87 13.62 -7.56 -18.23
C ASN A 87 14.10 -7.58 -16.75
N ILE A 88 15.09 -8.40 -16.45
CA ILE A 88 15.64 -8.56 -15.09
C ILE A 88 16.10 -7.19 -14.51
N PHE A 89 16.70 -6.34 -15.33
CA PHE A 89 17.14 -5.00 -14.90
C PHE A 89 15.94 -4.08 -14.58
N GLY A 90 14.92 -4.05 -15.46
CA GLY A 90 13.68 -3.29 -15.21
C GLY A 90 12.94 -3.76 -13.95
N GLN A 91 12.87 -5.07 -13.75
CA GLN A 91 12.27 -5.66 -12.54
C GLN A 91 13.09 -5.33 -11.28
N ALA A 92 14.43 -5.30 -11.36
CA ALA A 92 15.27 -4.86 -10.25
C ALA A 92 15.06 -3.38 -9.92
N LEU A 93 14.86 -2.51 -10.93
CA LEU A 93 14.49 -1.11 -10.73
C LEU A 93 13.14 -0.97 -10.03
N ILE A 94 12.12 -1.76 -10.42
CA ILE A 94 10.81 -1.79 -9.76
C ILE A 94 10.95 -2.24 -8.30
N ALA A 95 11.69 -3.33 -8.04
CA ALA A 95 11.94 -3.81 -6.68
C ALA A 95 12.67 -2.76 -5.82
N PHE A 96 13.63 -2.03 -6.41
CA PHE A 96 14.30 -0.92 -5.75
C PHE A 96 13.35 0.24 -5.43
N CYS A 97 12.44 0.60 -6.35
CA CYS A 97 11.41 1.60 -6.10
C CYS A 97 10.52 1.20 -4.92
N ILE A 98 10.04 -0.05 -4.90
CA ILE A 98 9.21 -0.59 -3.81
C ILE A 98 9.98 -0.53 -2.48
N PHE A 99 11.22 -0.99 -2.45
CA PHE A 99 12.02 -1.01 -1.22
C PHE A 99 12.27 0.41 -0.69
N VAL A 100 12.58 1.36 -1.56
CA VAL A 100 12.80 2.78 -1.16
C VAL A 100 11.50 3.45 -0.77
N GLY A 101 10.38 3.14 -1.42
CA GLY A 101 9.05 3.64 -1.12
C GLY A 101 8.56 3.17 0.25
N GLY A 102 8.60 1.85 0.49
CA GLY A 102 8.05 1.22 1.69
C GLY A 102 8.85 1.46 2.96
N VAL A 103 10.19 1.40 2.90
CA VAL A 103 11.04 1.77 4.06
C VAL A 103 10.83 3.24 4.42
N GLY A 104 10.21 4.00 3.51
CA GLY A 104 9.91 5.41 3.64
C GLY A 104 11.10 6.26 3.25
N ILE A 105 10.94 6.95 2.13
CA ILE A 105 11.89 7.97 1.66
C ILE A 105 12.25 8.96 2.77
N PHE A 106 11.36 9.17 3.72
CA PHE A 106 11.52 10.01 4.90
C PHE A 106 12.52 9.44 5.90
N THR A 107 12.53 8.13 6.09
CA THR A 107 13.42 7.46 7.04
C THR A 107 14.85 7.41 6.51
N ILE A 108 15.00 7.03 5.24
CA ILE A 108 16.31 6.99 4.58
C ILE A 108 16.88 8.39 4.45
N LYS A 109 16.09 9.41 4.11
CA LYS A 109 16.58 10.78 4.00
C LYS A 109 17.04 11.38 5.31
N VAL A 110 16.27 11.18 6.38
CA VAL A 110 16.71 11.64 7.70
C VAL A 110 18.04 10.98 8.06
N TYR A 111 18.22 9.70 7.73
CA TYR A 111 19.45 8.98 8.05
C TYR A 111 20.61 9.30 7.09
N VAL A 112 20.39 9.25 5.78
CA VAL A 112 21.44 9.50 4.75
C VAL A 112 21.83 10.97 4.72
N PHE A 113 20.88 11.89 4.81
CA PHE A 113 21.16 13.32 4.85
C PHE A 113 21.88 13.71 6.14
N HIS A 114 21.56 13.05 7.23
CA HIS A 114 22.25 13.25 8.51
C HIS A 114 23.66 12.66 8.50
N SER A 115 23.85 11.50 7.87
CA SER A 115 25.13 10.81 7.80
C SER A 115 26.09 11.45 6.78
N LEU A 116 25.58 11.82 5.58
CA LEU A 116 26.40 12.39 4.49
C LEU A 116 26.78 13.86 4.72
N LEU A 117 25.96 14.63 5.41
CA LEU A 117 26.19 16.05 5.60
C LEU A 117 26.78 16.42 6.96
N ASN A 118 27.07 15.44 7.84
CA ASN A 118 27.59 15.69 9.19
C ASN A 118 26.83 16.81 9.95
N LEU A 119 25.53 16.98 9.65
CA LEU A 119 24.68 17.94 10.33
C LEU A 119 24.38 17.40 11.73
N LYS A 120 24.82 18.13 12.75
CA LYS A 120 24.41 17.88 14.14
C LYS A 120 22.87 17.79 14.16
N SER A 121 22.34 16.86 14.95
CA SER A 121 20.91 16.56 15.09
C SER A 121 20.09 17.81 15.36
N ASP A 122 19.68 18.50 14.33
CA ASP A 122 18.89 19.72 14.44
C ASP A 122 17.41 19.37 14.68
N VAL A 123 16.73 20.23 15.40
CA VAL A 123 15.30 20.18 15.75
C VAL A 123 14.41 19.84 14.55
N LEU A 124 14.81 20.24 13.34
CA LEU A 124 14.10 19.99 12.08
C LEU A 124 14.02 18.50 11.69
N SER A 125 15.11 17.74 11.85
CA SER A 125 15.12 16.31 11.54
C SER A 125 14.27 15.51 12.54
N SER A 126 14.23 15.98 13.79
CA SER A 126 13.38 15.40 14.83
C SER A 126 11.89 15.73 14.60
N GLN A 127 11.56 16.93 14.12
CA GLN A 127 10.18 17.32 13.81
C GLN A 127 9.58 16.53 12.65
N VAL A 128 10.34 16.29 11.58
CA VAL A 128 9.89 15.45 10.45
C VAL A 128 9.62 14.03 10.93
N SER A 129 10.56 13.47 11.66
CA SER A 129 10.46 12.14 12.22
C SER A 129 9.31 12.01 13.25
N GLN A 130 9.06 13.04 14.05
CA GLN A 130 7.93 13.08 14.99
C GLN A 130 6.58 13.18 14.27
N THR A 131 6.49 14.00 13.21
CA THR A 131 5.23 14.20 12.48
C THR A 131 4.84 12.94 11.72
N GLU A 132 5.81 12.23 11.17
CA GLU A 132 5.57 11.02 10.37
C GLU A 132 5.47 9.76 11.23
N ARG A 133 6.28 9.65 12.29
CA ARG A 133 6.52 8.39 13.01
C ARG A 133 6.09 8.38 14.49
N GLY A 134 5.50 9.46 15.01
CA GLY A 134 4.82 9.48 16.32
C GLY A 134 5.70 9.32 17.56
N GLY A 135 7.01 9.55 17.47
CA GLY A 135 7.93 9.49 18.62
C GLY A 135 7.75 10.66 19.58
N LYS A 136 7.83 10.40 20.89
CA LYS A 136 7.66 11.43 21.93
C LYS A 136 8.91 12.33 22.10
N ASN A 137 10.11 11.74 21.95
CA ASN A 137 11.40 12.43 22.06
C ASN A 137 12.28 12.10 20.86
N ALA A 138 13.16 13.01 20.44
CA ALA A 138 14.05 12.82 19.28
C ALA A 138 14.93 11.56 19.39
N PHE A 139 15.38 11.22 20.59
CA PHE A 139 16.17 10.01 20.85
C PHE A 139 15.35 8.72 20.67
N GLU A 140 14.14 8.67 21.23
CA GLU A 140 13.23 7.53 21.08
C GLU A 140 12.84 7.31 19.61
N THR A 141 12.60 8.40 18.89
CA THR A 141 12.28 8.36 17.46
C THR A 141 13.45 7.79 16.65
N LYS A 142 14.69 8.21 16.91
CA LYS A 142 15.88 7.69 16.22
C LYS A 142 16.07 6.19 16.52
N GLN A 143 15.86 5.76 17.76
CA GLN A 143 15.97 4.36 18.16
C GLN A 143 14.85 3.52 17.52
N MET A 144 13.63 4.00 17.52
CA MET A 144 12.48 3.36 16.87
C MET A 144 12.76 3.14 15.37
N ILE A 145 13.23 4.16 14.66
CA ILE A 145 13.57 4.06 13.24
C ILE A 145 14.67 3.02 13.03
N LYS A 146 15.76 3.07 13.80
CA LYS A 146 16.87 2.11 13.67
C LYS A 146 16.39 0.67 13.88
N VAL A 147 15.66 0.41 14.95
CA VAL A 147 15.15 -0.93 15.27
C VAL A 147 14.20 -1.43 14.18
N SER A 148 13.27 -0.57 13.73
CA SER A 148 12.28 -0.96 12.72
C SER A 148 12.90 -1.23 11.36
N ILE A 149 13.84 -0.41 10.90
CA ILE A 149 14.56 -0.65 9.63
C ILE A 149 15.36 -1.95 9.71
N THR A 150 16.12 -2.14 10.79
CA THR A 150 16.90 -3.38 10.96
C THR A 150 15.98 -4.61 10.96
N PHE A 151 14.83 -4.53 11.63
CA PHE A 151 13.84 -5.61 11.66
C PHE A 151 13.27 -5.89 10.25
N ILE A 152 12.88 -4.85 9.49
CA ILE A 152 12.33 -5.01 8.14
C ILE A 152 13.38 -5.62 7.20
N ILE A 153 14.64 -5.16 7.23
CA ILE A 153 15.72 -5.73 6.41
C ILE A 153 15.93 -7.21 6.74
N LEU A 154 16.00 -7.57 8.02
CA LEU A 154 16.15 -8.96 8.44
C LEU A 154 14.94 -9.80 8.02
N ALA A 155 13.73 -9.30 8.21
CA ALA A 155 12.50 -9.98 7.79
C ALA A 155 12.47 -10.18 6.27
N THR A 156 12.91 -9.19 5.47
CA THR A 156 13.02 -9.30 4.00
C THR A 156 14.01 -10.39 3.60
N ILE A 157 15.17 -10.46 4.22
CA ILE A 157 16.18 -11.49 3.91
C ILE A 157 15.66 -12.89 4.26
N ILE A 158 15.08 -13.05 5.45
CA ILE A 158 14.55 -14.34 5.90
C ILE A 158 13.39 -14.80 5.01
N SER A 159 12.42 -13.92 4.74
CA SER A 159 11.29 -14.25 3.88
C SER A 159 11.71 -14.51 2.43
N SER A 160 12.74 -13.81 1.92
CA SER A 160 13.32 -14.06 0.60
C SER A 160 13.84 -15.50 0.46
N ILE A 161 14.55 -15.99 1.47
CA ILE A 161 15.06 -17.38 1.48
C ILE A 161 13.88 -18.36 1.51
N ILE A 162 12.89 -18.13 2.37
CA ILE A 162 11.72 -19.02 2.50
C ILE A 162 10.92 -19.05 1.19
N PHE A 163 10.62 -17.90 0.59
CA PHE A 163 9.92 -17.84 -0.69
C PHE A 163 10.72 -18.47 -1.83
N THR A 164 12.04 -18.31 -1.86
CA THR A 164 12.91 -18.99 -2.83
C THR A 164 12.76 -20.52 -2.74
N LEU A 165 12.78 -21.07 -1.54
CA LEU A 165 12.57 -22.49 -1.32
C LEU A 165 11.15 -22.92 -1.73
N MET A 166 10.13 -22.13 -1.38
CA MET A 166 8.75 -22.42 -1.78
C MET A 166 8.59 -22.43 -3.30
N PHE A 167 9.09 -21.43 -4.02
CA PHE A 167 9.04 -21.41 -5.49
C PHE A 167 9.86 -22.52 -6.15
N TYR A 168 10.95 -22.96 -5.50
CA TYR A 168 11.78 -24.05 -6.01
C TYR A 168 11.11 -25.43 -5.87
N PHE A 169 10.42 -25.68 -4.75
CA PHE A 169 9.81 -26.97 -4.46
C PHE A 169 8.36 -27.10 -4.90
N ASN A 170 7.62 -25.99 -4.99
CA ASN A 170 6.19 -26.02 -5.32
C ASN A 170 5.98 -25.84 -6.83
N PRO A 171 5.25 -26.76 -7.48
CA PRO A 171 5.02 -26.66 -8.92
C PRO A 171 4.15 -25.46 -9.27
N TYR A 172 4.52 -24.78 -10.34
CA TYR A 172 3.75 -23.70 -10.95
C TYR A 172 2.50 -24.29 -11.63
N GLY A 173 1.33 -23.73 -11.34
CA GLY A 173 0.09 -24.22 -11.97
C GLY A 173 -0.42 -25.51 -11.32
N TYR A 174 -0.84 -25.44 -10.08
CA TYR A 174 -1.49 -26.54 -9.36
C TYR A 174 -2.86 -26.93 -9.93
N PHE A 175 -3.32 -26.21 -10.95
CA PHE A 175 -4.48 -26.57 -11.73
C PHE A 175 -4.05 -27.62 -12.79
N ASN A 176 -4.02 -28.90 -12.38
CA ASN A 176 -3.86 -30.01 -13.33
C ASN A 176 -5.05 -30.15 -14.30
N ASP A 177 -6.12 -29.37 -14.11
CA ASP A 177 -7.27 -29.34 -15.00
C ASP A 177 -7.17 -28.14 -15.95
N ILE A 178 -6.98 -28.43 -17.22
CA ILE A 178 -6.98 -27.50 -18.36
C ILE A 178 -8.21 -26.57 -18.31
N LYS A 179 -9.37 -27.07 -17.84
CA LYS A 179 -10.61 -26.31 -17.67
C LYS A 179 -10.51 -25.19 -16.64
N ALA A 180 -9.79 -25.37 -15.51
CA ALA A 180 -9.65 -24.35 -14.48
C ALA A 180 -8.79 -23.15 -14.93
N LEU A 181 -7.89 -23.35 -15.88
CA LEU A 181 -7.09 -22.29 -16.50
C LEU A 181 -7.87 -21.51 -17.57
N GLU A 182 -8.82 -22.14 -18.25
CA GLU A 182 -9.73 -21.48 -19.21
C GLU A 182 -10.64 -20.45 -18.52
N ILE A 183 -11.08 -20.70 -17.28
CA ILE A 183 -11.97 -19.81 -16.52
C ILE A 183 -11.26 -18.53 -16.08
N THR A 184 -9.96 -18.60 -15.85
CA THR A 184 -9.19 -17.38 -15.56
C THR A 184 -9.02 -16.49 -16.80
N GLY A 185 -9.69 -16.81 -17.94
CA GLY A 185 -9.68 -15.99 -19.16
C GLY A 185 -8.36 -16.03 -19.93
N ASN A 186 -7.42 -16.91 -19.59
CA ASN A 186 -6.24 -17.19 -20.39
C ASN A 186 -6.41 -18.53 -21.09
N ARG A 187 -6.36 -18.52 -22.39
CA ARG A 187 -6.05 -19.73 -23.15
C ARG A 187 -4.72 -20.24 -22.60
N PHE A 188 -4.73 -21.42 -21.99
CA PHE A 188 -3.52 -22.08 -21.51
C PHE A 188 -2.53 -22.17 -22.67
N ASN A 189 -1.48 -21.38 -22.60
CA ASN A 189 -0.35 -21.54 -23.48
C ASN A 189 0.73 -22.30 -22.71
N PRO A 190 0.96 -23.59 -23.00
CA PRO A 190 1.95 -24.40 -22.29
C PRO A 190 3.37 -23.80 -22.42
N TYR A 191 3.67 -23.05 -23.47
CA TYR A 191 4.92 -22.35 -23.65
C TYR A 191 5.07 -21.16 -22.68
N LEU A 192 3.99 -20.42 -22.42
CA LEU A 192 3.99 -19.35 -21.43
C LEU A 192 4.15 -19.88 -19.99
N ALA A 193 3.49 -21.00 -19.68
CA ALA A 193 3.64 -21.67 -18.39
C ALA A 193 5.07 -22.16 -18.16
N ALA A 194 5.71 -22.74 -19.20
CA ALA A 194 7.11 -23.18 -19.13
C ALA A 194 8.08 -22.02 -18.97
N LYS A 195 7.84 -20.88 -19.64
CA LYS A 195 8.68 -19.67 -19.57
C LYS A 195 8.70 -19.04 -18.16
N TYR A 196 7.61 -19.14 -17.39
CA TYR A 196 7.46 -18.50 -16.09
C TYR A 196 7.50 -19.47 -14.90
N ASN A 197 7.74 -20.76 -15.15
CA ASN A 197 7.77 -21.78 -14.10
C ASN A 197 9.10 -21.80 -13.34
N PRO A 198 9.14 -21.40 -12.06
CA PRO A 198 10.35 -21.43 -11.25
C PRO A 198 10.69 -22.81 -10.69
N TYR A 199 9.79 -23.78 -10.80
CA TYR A 199 9.94 -25.13 -10.24
C TYR A 199 11.24 -25.80 -10.68
N ARG A 200 12.07 -26.18 -9.70
CA ARG A 200 13.41 -26.77 -9.89
C ARG A 200 14.43 -25.90 -10.65
N ASN A 201 14.15 -24.61 -10.83
CA ASN A 201 15.09 -23.64 -11.39
C ASN A 201 15.53 -22.65 -10.31
N ILE A 202 16.74 -22.84 -9.76
CA ILE A 202 17.23 -22.07 -8.61
C ILE A 202 17.36 -20.58 -8.91
N PHE A 203 17.83 -20.19 -10.09
CA PHE A 203 18.00 -18.78 -10.46
C PHE A 203 16.64 -18.06 -10.58
N MET A 204 15.67 -18.73 -11.17
CA MET A 204 14.32 -18.17 -11.33
C MET A 204 13.60 -18.12 -9.98
N SER A 205 13.71 -19.17 -9.17
CA SER A 205 13.13 -19.22 -7.82
C SER A 205 13.75 -18.16 -6.91
N LEU A 206 15.06 -17.90 -6.99
CA LEU A 206 15.74 -16.87 -6.22
C LEU A 206 15.25 -15.47 -6.64
N ARG A 207 15.12 -15.21 -7.95
CA ARG A 207 14.58 -13.95 -8.47
C ARG A 207 13.15 -13.72 -8.01
N TYR A 208 12.29 -14.73 -8.11
CA TYR A 208 10.89 -14.65 -7.68
C TYR A 208 10.78 -14.49 -6.16
N GLY A 209 11.52 -15.28 -5.40
CA GLY A 209 11.50 -15.22 -3.94
C GLY A 209 11.97 -13.88 -3.40
N PHE A 210 13.04 -13.32 -3.99
CA PHE A 210 13.55 -12.01 -3.58
C PHE A 210 12.57 -10.88 -3.93
N PHE A 211 12.04 -10.87 -5.15
CA PHE A 211 11.06 -9.87 -5.58
C PHE A 211 9.77 -9.95 -4.77
N HIS A 212 9.21 -11.16 -4.60
CA HIS A 212 7.99 -11.38 -3.85
C HIS A 212 8.14 -11.02 -2.37
N SER A 213 9.31 -11.27 -1.77
CA SER A 213 9.61 -10.86 -0.40
C SER A 213 9.62 -9.34 -0.25
N ILE A 214 10.32 -8.61 -1.15
CA ILE A 214 10.33 -7.14 -1.13
C ILE A 214 8.92 -6.59 -1.31
N SER A 215 8.17 -7.11 -2.27
CA SER A 215 6.80 -6.67 -2.55
C SER A 215 5.87 -6.95 -1.37
N SER A 216 5.94 -8.14 -0.77
CA SER A 216 5.08 -8.53 0.35
C SER A 216 5.35 -7.74 1.62
N ILE A 217 6.64 -7.53 2.01
CA ILE A 217 6.97 -6.82 3.26
C ILE A 217 6.66 -5.33 3.18
N ASN A 218 6.75 -4.76 1.96
CA ASN A 218 6.40 -3.37 1.72
C ASN A 218 4.92 -3.19 1.37
N ASN A 219 4.14 -4.27 1.31
CA ASN A 219 2.72 -4.26 0.95
C ASN A 219 2.47 -3.65 -0.44
N ALA A 220 3.36 -3.90 -1.39
CA ALA A 220 3.33 -3.26 -2.70
C ALA A 220 2.48 -3.99 -3.74
N GLY A 221 2.17 -5.29 -3.52
CA GLY A 221 1.30 -6.07 -4.40
C GLY A 221 1.82 -6.34 -5.81
N PHE A 222 3.05 -5.96 -6.11
CA PHE A 222 3.71 -6.30 -7.37
C PHE A 222 4.19 -7.75 -7.37
N ASP A 223 4.07 -8.40 -8.50
CA ASP A 223 4.66 -9.72 -8.75
C ASP A 223 5.32 -9.80 -10.13
N ILE A 224 6.14 -10.83 -10.31
CA ILE A 224 6.80 -11.18 -11.56
C ILE A 224 6.51 -12.63 -11.95
N ILE A 225 5.40 -13.19 -11.42
CA ILE A 225 5.01 -14.59 -11.62
C ILE A 225 4.25 -14.77 -12.93
N GLY A 226 3.64 -13.70 -13.43
CA GLY A 226 2.86 -13.69 -14.66
C GLY A 226 1.88 -12.53 -14.70
N ASP A 227 0.83 -12.63 -15.52
CA ASP A 227 -0.18 -11.56 -15.66
C ASP A 227 -1.20 -11.53 -14.51
N LYS A 228 -1.31 -12.60 -13.73
CA LYS A 228 -2.43 -12.83 -12.80
C LYS A 228 -2.03 -13.04 -11.35
N SER A 229 -1.00 -12.37 -10.89
CA SER A 229 -0.54 -12.40 -9.51
C SER A 229 -0.32 -13.84 -8.99
N LEU A 230 -0.81 -14.18 -7.81
CA LEU A 230 -0.65 -15.51 -7.22
C LEU A 230 -1.68 -16.56 -7.67
N GLN A 231 -2.49 -16.28 -8.70
CA GLN A 231 -3.48 -17.25 -9.17
C GLN A 231 -2.88 -18.61 -9.55
N PRO A 232 -1.68 -18.73 -10.15
CA PRO A 232 -1.05 -20.03 -10.41
C PRO A 232 -0.78 -20.85 -9.14
N TYR A 233 -0.75 -20.23 -7.97
CA TYR A 233 -0.54 -20.84 -6.65
C TYR A 233 -1.81 -20.87 -5.80
N TYR A 234 -3.00 -20.92 -6.44
CA TYR A 234 -4.31 -20.91 -5.78
C TYR A 234 -4.47 -22.00 -4.72
N LYS A 235 -3.95 -23.21 -4.95
CA LYS A 235 -4.01 -24.34 -4.01
C LYS A 235 -2.78 -24.48 -3.11
N ASP A 236 -1.81 -23.59 -3.26
CA ASP A 236 -0.62 -23.56 -2.38
C ASP A 236 -0.89 -22.72 -1.13
N TYR A 237 -1.55 -23.35 -0.16
CA TYR A 237 -1.85 -22.70 1.12
C TYR A 237 -0.60 -22.27 1.88
N GLY A 238 0.51 -23.02 1.75
CA GLY A 238 1.76 -22.70 2.42
C GLY A 238 2.32 -21.37 1.96
N LEU A 239 2.42 -21.16 0.64
CA LEU A 239 2.85 -19.91 0.04
C LEU A 239 1.94 -18.74 0.42
N GLN A 240 0.62 -18.97 0.37
CA GLN A 240 -0.37 -17.94 0.70
C GLN A 240 -0.30 -17.55 2.20
N ILE A 241 -0.21 -18.51 3.12
CA ILE A 241 -0.07 -18.23 4.57
C ILE A 241 1.22 -17.46 4.84
N MET A 242 2.33 -17.87 4.21
CA MET A 242 3.60 -17.16 4.38
C MET A 242 3.53 -15.73 3.85
N THR A 243 2.88 -15.52 2.70
CA THR A 243 2.62 -14.19 2.12
C THR A 243 1.79 -13.33 3.10
N ILE A 244 0.71 -13.90 3.70
CA ILE A 244 -0.10 -13.21 4.73
C ILE A 244 0.77 -12.77 5.91
N ILE A 245 1.61 -13.66 6.43
CA ILE A 245 2.49 -13.34 7.57
C ILE A 245 3.43 -12.20 7.22
N VAL A 246 4.05 -12.23 6.03
CA VAL A 246 5.03 -11.24 5.61
C VAL A 246 4.40 -9.87 5.41
N PHE A 247 3.26 -9.78 4.69
CA PHE A 247 2.62 -8.48 4.51
C PHE A 247 1.99 -7.94 5.80
N MET A 248 1.55 -8.79 6.71
CA MET A 248 1.12 -8.34 8.04
C MET A 248 2.27 -7.72 8.84
N ILE A 249 3.47 -8.29 8.76
CA ILE A 249 4.67 -7.73 9.40
C ILE A 249 4.94 -6.32 8.87
N GLY A 250 4.90 -6.11 7.57
CA GLY A 250 5.08 -4.79 6.95
C GLY A 250 3.99 -3.77 7.33
N GLY A 251 2.73 -4.23 7.32
CA GLY A 251 1.56 -3.39 7.59
C GLY A 251 1.34 -2.99 9.06
N ILE A 252 1.94 -3.69 10.01
CA ILE A 252 1.75 -3.42 11.45
C ILE A 252 2.21 -2.02 11.88
N GLY A 253 3.23 -1.47 11.23
CA GLY A 253 3.77 -0.14 11.50
C GLY A 253 4.93 -0.09 12.50
N PHE A 254 5.83 0.86 12.29
CA PHE A 254 7.08 0.97 13.05
C PHE A 254 6.90 1.15 14.57
N PRO A 255 5.92 1.96 15.05
CA PRO A 255 5.71 2.08 16.49
C PRO A 255 5.30 0.79 17.17
N VAL A 256 4.54 -0.07 16.49
CA VAL A 256 4.14 -1.38 17.02
C VAL A 256 5.31 -2.34 17.05
N ILE A 257 6.13 -2.39 15.98
CA ILE A 257 7.36 -3.20 15.95
C ILE A 257 8.30 -2.79 17.10
N TYR A 258 8.48 -1.48 17.30
CA TYR A 258 9.31 -0.97 18.39
C TYR A 258 8.77 -1.33 19.78
N ASP A 259 7.45 -1.25 19.96
CA ASP A 259 6.77 -1.58 21.23
C ASP A 259 6.90 -3.08 21.55
N ILE A 260 6.79 -3.94 20.53
CA ILE A 260 7.05 -5.39 20.65
C ILE A 260 8.51 -5.63 21.03
N TRP A 261 9.46 -4.97 20.36
CA TRP A 261 10.88 -5.08 20.67
C TRP A 261 11.19 -4.65 22.12
N LEU A 262 10.59 -3.56 22.60
CA LEU A 262 10.72 -3.11 23.98
C LEU A 262 10.16 -4.16 24.97
N LYS A 263 9.04 -4.81 24.63
CA LYS A 263 8.45 -5.86 25.44
C LYS A 263 9.40 -7.06 25.56
N ILE A 264 9.95 -7.54 24.44
CA ILE A 264 10.92 -8.65 24.43
C ILE A 264 12.16 -8.28 25.25
N LYS A 265 12.70 -7.07 25.05
CA LYS A 265 13.87 -6.59 25.79
C LYS A 265 13.62 -6.44 27.29
N SER A 266 12.39 -6.08 27.69
CA SER A 266 12.04 -5.92 29.11
C SER A 266 11.84 -7.26 29.83
N THR A 267 11.43 -8.32 29.11
CA THR A 267 11.25 -9.65 29.68
C THR A 267 12.57 -10.24 30.17
N ASN A 268 13.68 -9.86 29.54
CA ASN A 268 15.03 -10.29 29.96
C ASN A 268 15.59 -9.51 31.18
N LYS A 269 14.88 -8.48 31.67
CA LYS A 269 15.28 -7.68 32.84
C LYS A 269 14.29 -7.90 33.98
N LYS A 270 14.70 -8.57 35.04
CA LYS A 270 13.87 -9.00 36.20
C LYS A 270 12.98 -7.94 36.87
N ASN A 271 13.16 -6.62 36.59
CA ASN A 271 12.48 -5.54 37.33
C ASN A 271 11.67 -4.53 36.52
N LYS A 272 11.45 -4.70 35.20
CA LYS A 272 10.65 -3.74 34.40
C LYS A 272 9.76 -4.45 33.37
N VAL A 273 8.51 -4.66 33.71
CA VAL A 273 7.50 -5.15 32.75
C VAL A 273 7.03 -4.01 31.87
N HIS A 274 7.44 -4.01 30.59
CA HIS A 274 6.91 -3.07 29.59
C HIS A 274 5.44 -3.40 29.28
N ARG A 275 4.56 -2.40 29.36
CA ARG A 275 3.16 -2.51 28.96
C ARG A 275 2.97 -1.90 27.59
N PHE A 276 2.28 -2.61 26.69
CA PHE A 276 1.97 -2.09 25.36
C PHE A 276 1.31 -0.72 25.43
N SER A 277 1.75 0.18 24.54
CA SER A 277 1.22 1.52 24.40
C SER A 277 -0.28 1.49 24.00
N LEU A 278 -0.99 2.59 24.25
CA LEU A 278 -2.36 2.76 23.77
C LEU A 278 -2.44 2.60 22.25
N PHE A 279 -1.46 3.15 21.54
CA PHE A 279 -1.37 3.09 20.09
C PHE A 279 -1.33 1.65 19.58
N THR A 280 -0.44 0.82 20.13
CA THR A 280 -0.31 -0.60 19.74
C THR A 280 -1.60 -1.38 19.96
N LYS A 281 -2.21 -1.23 21.14
CA LYS A 281 -3.49 -1.90 21.46
C LYS A 281 -4.60 -1.47 20.51
N PHE A 282 -4.71 -0.17 20.28
CA PHE A 282 -5.73 0.42 19.45
C PHE A 282 -5.61 -0.07 17.99
N THR A 283 -4.40 -0.04 17.44
CA THR A 283 -4.10 -0.48 16.09
C THR A 283 -4.41 -1.96 15.88
N LEU A 284 -3.91 -2.83 16.78
CA LEU A 284 -4.10 -4.27 16.64
C LEU A 284 -5.56 -4.68 16.81
N VAL A 285 -6.24 -4.19 17.86
CA VAL A 285 -7.65 -4.51 18.09
C VAL A 285 -8.52 -4.05 16.92
N THR A 286 -8.31 -2.85 16.42
CA THR A 286 -9.08 -2.34 15.28
C THR A 286 -8.81 -3.16 14.02
N TYR A 287 -7.57 -3.53 13.75
CA TYR A 287 -7.22 -4.35 12.59
C TYR A 287 -7.94 -5.70 12.62
N PHE A 288 -7.82 -6.44 13.73
CA PHE A 288 -8.44 -7.76 13.83
C PHE A 288 -9.97 -7.68 13.83
N ALA A 289 -10.56 -6.70 14.52
CA ALA A 289 -12.01 -6.51 14.55
C ALA A 289 -12.57 -6.18 13.15
N THR A 290 -11.98 -5.20 12.45
CA THR A 290 -12.44 -4.84 11.09
C THR A 290 -12.26 -5.98 10.11
N THR A 291 -11.17 -6.75 10.21
CA THR A 291 -10.93 -7.91 9.33
C THR A 291 -11.92 -9.04 9.63
N ALA A 292 -12.24 -9.31 10.89
CA ALA A 292 -13.19 -10.35 11.27
C ALA A 292 -14.62 -10.01 10.79
N ILE A 293 -15.04 -8.76 10.96
CA ILE A 293 -16.34 -8.28 10.46
C ILE A 293 -16.39 -8.41 8.93
N ALA A 294 -15.34 -7.99 8.25
CA ALA A 294 -15.25 -8.06 6.80
C ALA A 294 -15.30 -9.50 6.28
N LEU A 295 -14.58 -10.42 6.92
CA LEU A 295 -14.65 -11.85 6.59
C LEU A 295 -16.06 -12.40 6.73
N ALA A 296 -16.73 -12.13 7.85
CA ALA A 296 -18.10 -12.59 8.09
C ALA A 296 -19.07 -12.07 7.02
N LEU A 297 -18.96 -10.78 6.65
CA LEU A 297 -19.79 -10.18 5.61
C LEU A 297 -19.46 -10.74 4.21
N THR A 298 -18.18 -10.93 3.88
CA THR A 298 -17.78 -11.52 2.59
C THR A 298 -18.32 -12.94 2.45
N TYR A 299 -18.20 -13.78 3.49
CA TYR A 299 -18.81 -15.12 3.47
C TYR A 299 -20.33 -15.04 3.32
N ALA A 300 -21.00 -14.14 4.04
CA ALA A 300 -22.45 -13.99 3.93
C ALA A 300 -22.86 -13.63 2.49
N PHE A 301 -22.18 -12.70 1.84
CA PHE A 301 -22.50 -12.29 0.46
C PHE A 301 -22.22 -13.38 -0.57
N GLU A 302 -21.10 -14.10 -0.44
CA GLU A 302 -20.76 -15.16 -1.39
C GLU A 302 -21.63 -16.41 -1.22
N LEU A 303 -21.93 -16.81 0.02
CA LEU A 303 -22.78 -17.96 0.32
C LEU A 303 -24.25 -17.78 -0.08
N THR A 304 -24.76 -16.55 0.00
CA THR A 304 -26.17 -16.25 -0.34
C THR A 304 -26.38 -15.96 -1.81
N SER A 305 -25.30 -15.86 -2.60
CA SER A 305 -25.38 -15.54 -4.03
C SER A 305 -25.90 -16.70 -4.86
N SER A 306 -26.91 -16.44 -5.68
CA SER A 306 -27.42 -17.38 -6.69
C SER A 306 -26.73 -17.25 -8.05
N ASN A 307 -25.77 -16.32 -8.21
CA ASN A 307 -25.10 -16.11 -9.49
C ASN A 307 -24.11 -17.25 -9.77
N PRO A 308 -24.25 -18.00 -10.90
CA PRO A 308 -23.38 -19.13 -11.22
C PRO A 308 -21.91 -18.71 -11.46
N ASN A 309 -21.66 -17.46 -11.79
CA ASN A 309 -20.31 -16.96 -12.11
C ASN A 309 -19.50 -16.53 -10.86
N THR A 310 -20.02 -16.74 -9.65
CA THR A 310 -19.29 -16.41 -8.44
C THR A 310 -18.32 -17.51 -8.01
N ILE A 311 -17.29 -17.14 -7.28
CA ILE A 311 -16.29 -18.08 -6.73
C ILE A 311 -16.96 -19.22 -5.98
N TRP A 312 -18.03 -18.94 -5.25
CA TRP A 312 -18.71 -19.96 -4.45
C TRP A 312 -19.43 -20.99 -5.30
N ASN A 313 -20.07 -20.57 -6.39
CA ASN A 313 -20.91 -21.43 -7.23
C ASN A 313 -20.13 -22.12 -8.36
N GLN A 314 -18.98 -21.60 -8.77
CA GLN A 314 -18.15 -22.23 -9.81
C GLN A 314 -17.46 -23.49 -9.26
N VAL A 315 -17.61 -24.60 -9.96
CA VAL A 315 -17.01 -25.89 -9.61
C VAL A 315 -15.48 -25.87 -9.73
N GLU A 316 -14.98 -25.04 -10.60
CA GLU A 316 -13.60 -24.93 -11.02
C GLU A 316 -12.67 -24.39 -9.91
N TYR A 317 -13.22 -23.65 -8.96
CA TYR A 317 -12.51 -23.24 -7.75
C TYR A 317 -12.32 -24.39 -6.72
N GLY A 318 -12.63 -25.64 -7.12
CA GLY A 318 -12.38 -26.82 -6.31
C GLY A 318 -13.37 -27.02 -5.16
N ASN A 319 -12.85 -27.58 -4.06
CA ASN A 319 -13.67 -27.95 -2.91
C ASN A 319 -14.08 -26.73 -2.08
N THR A 320 -15.09 -26.92 -1.22
CA THR A 320 -15.56 -25.88 -0.28
C THR A 320 -14.42 -25.26 0.54
N TRP A 321 -13.42 -26.08 0.94
CA TRP A 321 -12.27 -25.59 1.69
C TRP A 321 -11.37 -24.66 0.88
N ASP A 322 -11.15 -24.98 -0.41
CA ASP A 322 -10.39 -24.14 -1.33
C ASP A 322 -11.03 -22.74 -1.45
N LYS A 323 -12.34 -22.71 -1.62
CA LYS A 323 -13.14 -21.46 -1.73
C LYS A 323 -13.13 -20.65 -0.43
N ILE A 324 -13.27 -21.30 0.72
CA ILE A 324 -13.17 -20.66 2.03
C ILE A 324 -11.79 -19.99 2.18
N PHE A 325 -10.73 -20.71 1.85
CA PHE A 325 -9.38 -20.19 2.01
C PHE A 325 -9.09 -19.04 1.01
N ALA A 326 -9.60 -19.12 -0.21
CA ALA A 326 -9.49 -18.05 -1.20
C ALA A 326 -10.17 -16.76 -0.73
N ILE A 327 -11.39 -16.84 -0.20
CA ILE A 327 -12.09 -15.68 0.39
C ILE A 327 -11.30 -15.12 1.57
N TYR A 328 -10.76 -15.99 2.43
CA TYR A 328 -9.92 -15.58 3.56
C TYR A 328 -8.67 -14.82 3.08
N PHE A 329 -7.92 -15.36 2.12
CA PHE A 329 -6.73 -14.73 1.55
C PHE A 329 -7.07 -13.37 0.92
N GLN A 330 -8.10 -13.32 0.08
CA GLN A 330 -8.50 -12.09 -0.61
C GLN A 330 -8.93 -11.00 0.39
N THR A 331 -9.74 -11.34 1.38
CA THR A 331 -10.15 -10.36 2.41
C THR A 331 -8.94 -9.83 3.20
N LYS A 332 -7.94 -10.67 3.48
CA LYS A 332 -6.68 -10.23 4.11
C LYS A 332 -5.87 -9.33 3.18
N SER A 333 -5.81 -9.66 1.89
CA SER A 333 -5.06 -8.92 0.88
C SER A 333 -5.60 -7.50 0.66
N THR A 334 -6.91 -7.25 0.84
CA THR A 334 -7.50 -5.90 0.75
C THR A 334 -6.87 -4.90 1.72
N ARG A 335 -6.22 -5.39 2.79
CA ARG A 335 -5.55 -4.54 3.78
C ARG A 335 -4.17 -4.09 3.32
N SER A 336 -4.11 -3.50 2.12
CA SER A 336 -2.91 -2.96 1.46
C SER A 336 -1.84 -4.01 1.07
N ALA A 337 -2.21 -5.26 0.75
CA ALA A 337 -1.21 -6.25 0.32
C ALA A 337 -1.13 -6.41 -1.21
N GLY A 338 -2.27 -6.33 -1.90
CA GLY A 338 -2.36 -6.28 -3.37
C GLY A 338 -2.23 -7.61 -4.11
N PHE A 339 -1.95 -8.71 -3.43
CA PHE A 339 -1.85 -10.02 -4.07
C PHE A 339 -3.23 -10.65 -4.28
N SER A 340 -3.41 -11.27 -5.43
CA SER A 340 -4.66 -11.93 -5.80
C SER A 340 -4.43 -13.39 -6.18
N THR A 341 -5.21 -14.29 -5.58
CA THR A 341 -5.26 -15.72 -5.92
C THR A 341 -6.46 -16.08 -6.78
N VAL A 342 -7.38 -15.14 -6.97
CA VAL A 342 -8.61 -15.29 -7.74
C VAL A 342 -8.91 -14.02 -8.53
N ASN A 343 -9.69 -14.14 -9.60
CA ASN A 343 -10.13 -12.96 -10.34
C ASN A 343 -11.25 -12.24 -9.57
N TYR A 344 -11.12 -10.92 -9.37
CA TYR A 344 -12.12 -10.10 -8.68
C TYR A 344 -13.46 -9.99 -9.41
N THR A 345 -13.49 -10.20 -10.74
CA THR A 345 -14.75 -10.24 -11.50
C THR A 345 -15.64 -11.40 -11.09
N ASN A 346 -15.10 -12.43 -10.44
CA ASN A 346 -15.85 -13.60 -9.98
C ASN A 346 -16.37 -13.44 -8.55
N PHE A 347 -16.17 -12.29 -7.91
CA PHE A 347 -16.85 -11.94 -6.67
C PHE A 347 -18.19 -11.27 -6.93
N THR A 348 -19.10 -11.40 -5.95
CA THR A 348 -20.38 -10.68 -5.99
C THR A 348 -20.14 -9.16 -5.92
N GLN A 349 -21.04 -8.36 -6.51
CA GLN A 349 -20.95 -6.89 -6.47
C GLN A 349 -20.89 -6.33 -5.04
N PRO A 350 -21.68 -6.82 -4.06
CA PRO A 350 -21.54 -6.41 -2.66
C PRO A 350 -20.15 -6.69 -2.08
N THR A 351 -19.54 -7.83 -2.41
CA THR A 351 -18.18 -8.16 -1.98
C THR A 351 -17.16 -7.20 -2.58
N VAL A 352 -17.27 -6.86 -3.85
CA VAL A 352 -16.36 -5.90 -4.51
C VAL A 352 -16.44 -4.53 -3.82
N VAL A 353 -17.64 -4.04 -3.52
CA VAL A 353 -17.83 -2.77 -2.80
C VAL A 353 -17.27 -2.85 -1.39
N LEU A 354 -17.54 -3.93 -0.65
CA LEU A 354 -17.03 -4.15 0.70
C LEU A 354 -15.49 -4.15 0.71
N HIS A 355 -14.87 -4.86 -0.25
CA HIS A 355 -13.42 -4.89 -0.38
C HIS A 355 -12.86 -3.52 -0.78
N GLY A 356 -13.55 -2.73 -1.60
CA GLY A 356 -13.23 -1.32 -1.86
C GLY A 356 -13.20 -0.49 -0.58
N ILE A 357 -14.23 -0.62 0.27
CA ILE A 357 -14.27 0.05 1.58
C ILE A 357 -13.12 -0.38 2.49
N LEU A 358 -12.76 -1.68 2.48
CA LEU A 358 -11.62 -2.17 3.26
C LEU A 358 -10.29 -1.60 2.78
N MET A 359 -10.09 -1.45 1.47
CA MET A 359 -8.92 -0.80 0.91
C MET A 359 -8.86 0.69 1.25
N PHE A 360 -10.01 1.39 1.21
CA PHE A 360 -10.12 2.76 1.69
C PHE A 360 -9.73 2.90 3.16
N ILE A 361 -10.13 1.92 4.00
CA ILE A 361 -9.67 1.79 5.39
C ILE A 361 -8.33 1.05 5.39
N GLY A 362 -7.23 1.77 5.18
CA GLY A 362 -5.87 1.22 5.17
C GLY A 362 -5.49 0.51 6.47
N PHE A 363 -4.22 0.21 6.64
CA PHE A 363 -3.70 -0.50 7.79
C PHE A 363 -3.28 0.47 8.94
N SER A 364 -2.17 0.20 9.60
CA SER A 364 -1.64 0.96 10.73
C SER A 364 -1.11 2.34 10.31
N PRO A 365 -1.23 3.36 11.16
CA PRO A 365 -0.42 4.56 10.96
C PRO A 365 1.07 4.24 11.00
N VAL A 366 1.86 4.92 10.16
CA VAL A 366 3.31 4.76 10.14
C VAL A 366 3.74 3.36 9.69
N SER A 367 2.97 2.75 8.80
CA SER A 367 3.30 1.53 8.09
C SER A 367 3.57 1.83 6.61
N THR A 368 3.89 0.79 5.85
CA THR A 368 4.01 0.85 4.39
C THR A 368 2.67 1.02 3.69
N ALA A 369 1.55 0.70 4.35
CA ALA A 369 0.20 0.80 3.82
C ALA A 369 -0.29 2.24 3.63
N GLY A 370 -1.17 2.48 2.66
CA GLY A 370 -1.82 3.76 2.36
C GLY A 370 -3.21 3.93 2.98
N GLY A 371 -4.01 4.83 2.41
CA GLY A 371 -5.41 5.06 2.79
C GLY A 371 -5.63 5.76 4.11
N ILE A 372 -6.89 5.76 4.56
CA ILE A 372 -7.25 6.24 5.90
C ILE A 372 -6.81 5.24 6.94
N ARG A 373 -6.04 5.71 7.90
CA ARG A 373 -5.47 4.83 8.93
C ARG A 373 -6.56 4.22 9.81
N ASN A 374 -6.41 2.94 10.15
CA ASN A 374 -7.39 2.21 10.99
C ASN A 374 -7.68 2.89 12.33
N THR A 375 -6.71 3.61 12.90
CA THR A 375 -6.90 4.40 14.13
C THR A 375 -7.89 5.56 13.94
N THR A 376 -7.96 6.15 12.76
CA THR A 376 -8.93 7.21 12.43
C THR A 376 -10.36 6.66 12.48
N ILE A 377 -10.59 5.52 11.85
CA ILE A 377 -11.91 4.85 11.87
C ILE A 377 -12.27 4.43 13.29
N ALA A 378 -11.32 3.91 14.06
CA ALA A 378 -11.57 3.51 15.44
C ALA A 378 -11.95 4.69 16.34
N VAL A 379 -11.33 5.86 16.18
CA VAL A 379 -11.69 7.07 16.94
C VAL A 379 -13.12 7.51 16.61
N ILE A 380 -13.49 7.50 15.33
CA ILE A 380 -14.83 7.87 14.87
C ILE A 380 -15.86 6.85 15.38
N PHE A 381 -15.58 5.56 15.26
CA PHE A 381 -16.47 4.50 15.79
C PHE A 381 -16.70 4.63 17.29
N LEU A 382 -15.63 4.87 18.07
CA LEU A 382 -15.75 5.10 19.51
C LEU A 382 -16.53 6.39 19.84
N SER A 383 -16.42 7.43 19.02
CA SER A 383 -17.23 8.65 19.17
C SER A 383 -18.71 8.35 18.99
N VAL A 384 -19.07 7.62 17.93
CA VAL A 384 -20.46 7.19 17.68
C VAL A 384 -20.97 6.33 18.84
N MET A 385 -20.19 5.34 19.30
CA MET A 385 -20.56 4.51 20.44
C MET A 385 -20.70 5.30 21.74
N THR A 386 -19.88 6.33 21.94
CA THR A 386 -19.97 7.23 23.09
C THR A 386 -21.28 8.02 23.06
N MET A 387 -21.68 8.48 21.87
CA MET A 387 -22.96 9.17 21.67
C MET A 387 -24.15 8.25 21.93
N ILE A 388 -24.18 7.04 21.38
CA ILE A 388 -25.23 6.05 21.57
C ILE A 388 -25.36 5.66 23.05
N THR A 389 -24.24 5.55 23.77
CA THR A 389 -24.22 5.18 25.20
C THR A 389 -24.42 6.36 26.16
N GLY A 390 -24.63 7.57 25.66
CA GLY A 390 -24.85 8.79 26.47
C GLY A 390 -23.62 9.23 27.29
N ARG A 391 -22.42 8.79 26.94
CA ARG A 391 -21.21 9.16 27.68
C ARG A 391 -20.69 10.51 27.21
N GLN A 392 -20.23 11.33 28.16
CA GLN A 392 -19.69 12.66 27.86
C GLN A 392 -18.27 12.67 27.27
N ARG A 393 -17.51 11.57 27.40
CA ARG A 393 -16.11 11.51 27.04
C ARG A 393 -15.78 10.23 26.29
N ILE A 394 -14.98 10.36 25.23
CA ILE A 394 -14.50 9.22 24.45
C ILE A 394 -13.36 8.53 25.21
N ASN A 395 -13.59 7.32 25.67
CA ASN A 395 -12.61 6.55 26.43
C ASN A 395 -12.24 5.26 25.71
N ALA A 396 -10.94 4.93 25.68
CA ALA A 396 -10.40 3.67 25.18
C ALA A 396 -9.28 3.15 26.10
N PHE A 397 -9.33 1.87 26.45
CA PHE A 397 -8.31 1.22 27.28
C PHE A 397 -7.95 1.99 28.56
N LYS A 398 -8.94 2.52 29.28
CA LYS A 398 -8.80 3.36 30.49
C LYS A 398 -8.09 4.71 30.25
N ARG A 399 -8.10 5.22 29.02
CA ARG A 399 -7.56 6.54 28.67
C ARG A 399 -8.59 7.34 27.88
N GLN A 400 -8.62 8.65 28.09
CA GLN A 400 -9.49 9.58 27.38
C GLN A 400 -8.84 10.02 26.06
N ILE A 401 -9.63 10.08 24.98
CA ILE A 401 -9.26 10.63 23.68
C ILE A 401 -9.70 12.10 23.63
N GLY A 402 -8.81 12.99 23.21
CA GLY A 402 -9.08 14.43 23.14
C GLY A 402 -10.04 14.80 21.99
N LYS A 403 -10.84 15.86 22.19
CA LYS A 403 -11.76 16.41 21.16
C LYS A 403 -11.04 16.79 19.86
N GLU A 404 -9.84 17.36 19.95
CA GLU A 404 -9.02 17.68 18.77
C GLU A 404 -8.67 16.47 17.91
N THR A 405 -8.44 15.30 18.53
CA THR A 405 -8.17 14.06 17.80
C THR A 405 -9.41 13.62 17.02
N LEU A 406 -10.59 13.78 17.59
CA LEU A 406 -11.85 13.50 16.90
C LEU A 406 -12.04 14.44 15.70
N ILE A 407 -11.90 15.75 15.88
CA ILE A 407 -12.02 16.74 14.79
C ILE A 407 -11.05 16.42 13.65
N LYS A 408 -9.79 16.09 13.97
CA LYS A 408 -8.81 15.68 12.95
C LYS A 408 -9.23 14.39 12.25
N ALA A 409 -9.77 13.42 12.98
CA ALA A 409 -10.23 12.14 12.43
C ALA A 409 -11.43 12.31 11.48
N THR A 410 -12.43 13.11 11.88
CA THR A 410 -13.60 13.40 11.03
C THR A 410 -13.22 14.17 9.77
N ASN A 411 -12.36 15.20 9.88
CA ASN A 411 -11.88 15.95 8.71
C ASN A 411 -11.14 15.05 7.71
N VAL A 412 -10.29 14.14 8.19
CA VAL A 412 -9.57 13.19 7.34
C VAL A 412 -10.55 12.24 6.64
N LEU A 413 -11.55 11.71 7.34
CA LEU A 413 -12.55 10.84 6.74
C LEU A 413 -13.36 11.58 5.66
N THR A 414 -13.90 12.77 5.99
CA THR A 414 -14.74 13.57 5.08
C THR A 414 -13.99 13.91 3.80
N ILE A 415 -12.75 14.41 3.90
CA ILE A 415 -11.92 14.74 2.74
C ILE A 415 -11.60 13.48 1.93
N GLY A 416 -11.28 12.36 2.58
CA GLY A 416 -11.03 11.09 1.91
C GLY A 416 -12.23 10.59 1.12
N MET A 417 -13.42 10.63 1.70
CA MET A 417 -14.67 10.24 1.02
C MET A 417 -14.96 11.16 -0.17
N LEU A 418 -14.80 12.47 -0.01
CA LEU A 418 -15.00 13.44 -1.08
C LEU A 418 -14.03 13.17 -2.24
N LEU A 419 -12.74 12.98 -1.97
CA LEU A 419 -11.75 12.67 -3.00
C LEU A 419 -12.10 11.39 -3.74
N VAL A 420 -12.38 10.29 -3.04
CA VAL A 420 -12.74 9.02 -3.67
C VAL A 420 -13.99 9.18 -4.53
N THR A 421 -15.04 9.86 -4.05
CA THR A 421 -16.27 10.07 -4.82
C THR A 421 -16.02 10.88 -6.10
N VAL A 422 -15.34 12.03 -6.00
CA VAL A 422 -15.07 12.90 -7.16
C VAL A 422 -14.20 12.18 -8.19
N PHE A 423 -13.12 11.52 -7.75
CA PHE A 423 -12.22 10.81 -8.65
C PHE A 423 -12.89 9.57 -9.29
N THR A 424 -13.78 8.89 -8.58
CA THR A 424 -14.59 7.80 -9.16
C THR A 424 -15.47 8.30 -10.29
N LEU A 425 -16.19 9.39 -10.08
CA LEU A 425 -17.07 9.96 -11.13
C LEU A 425 -16.29 10.37 -12.38
N ILE A 426 -15.16 11.08 -12.22
CA ILE A 426 -14.34 11.51 -13.35
C ILE A 426 -13.73 10.30 -14.08
N THR A 427 -13.23 9.33 -13.35
CA THR A 427 -12.60 8.13 -13.93
C THR A 427 -13.63 7.24 -14.62
N PHE A 428 -14.85 7.13 -14.08
CA PHE A 428 -15.94 6.37 -14.69
C PHE A 428 -16.30 6.89 -16.09
N VAL A 429 -16.43 8.21 -16.25
CA VAL A 429 -16.67 8.84 -17.57
C VAL A 429 -15.48 8.59 -18.51
N ASN A 430 -14.24 8.66 -17.98
CA ASN A 430 -13.04 8.49 -18.81
C ASN A 430 -12.88 7.05 -19.31
N ILE A 431 -13.09 6.02 -18.47
CA ILE A 431 -13.00 4.61 -18.87
C ILE A 431 -14.03 4.32 -19.97
N ASN A 432 -15.30 4.60 -19.73
CA ASN A 432 -16.38 4.24 -20.64
C ASN A 432 -16.32 5.01 -21.99
N ASN A 433 -15.62 6.14 -22.06
CA ASN A 433 -15.37 6.84 -23.30
C ASN A 433 -14.19 6.26 -24.11
N HIS A 434 -13.30 5.47 -23.48
CA HIS A 434 -12.10 4.91 -24.14
C HIS A 434 -12.30 3.49 -24.67
N ILE A 435 -13.38 2.79 -24.29
CA ILE A 435 -13.66 1.43 -24.77
C ILE A 435 -14.19 1.53 -26.22
N PRO A 436 -13.51 0.91 -27.22
CA PRO A 436 -13.86 1.08 -28.63
C PRO A 436 -15.22 0.51 -29.00
N ASN A 437 -15.69 -0.55 -28.33
CA ASN A 437 -16.95 -1.25 -28.59
C ASN A 437 -17.89 -1.13 -27.38
N LYS A 438 -18.52 0.04 -27.23
CA LYS A 438 -19.50 0.32 -26.15
C LYS A 438 -20.69 -0.67 -26.07
N SER A 439 -20.95 -1.42 -27.11
CA SER A 439 -22.12 -2.30 -27.19
C SER A 439 -21.92 -3.65 -26.49
N GLU A 440 -20.69 -4.07 -26.19
CA GLU A 440 -20.41 -5.41 -25.67
C GLU A 440 -20.00 -5.45 -24.19
N PHE A 441 -19.35 -4.38 -23.69
CA PHE A 441 -18.90 -4.35 -22.29
C PHE A 441 -18.80 -2.93 -21.74
N GLU A 442 -19.46 -2.66 -20.64
CA GLU A 442 -19.35 -1.41 -19.87
C GLU A 442 -18.92 -1.75 -18.44
N TYR A 443 -17.88 -1.05 -17.93
CA TYR A 443 -17.46 -1.23 -16.55
C TYR A 443 -18.51 -0.65 -15.59
N PRO A 444 -19.05 -1.45 -14.65
CA PRO A 444 -19.95 -0.92 -13.64
C PRO A 444 -19.21 0.08 -12.73
N MET A 445 -19.93 1.06 -12.22
CA MET A 445 -19.36 2.08 -11.32
C MET A 445 -18.69 1.48 -10.07
N THR A 446 -19.16 0.31 -9.62
CA THR A 446 -18.57 -0.43 -8.49
C THR A 446 -17.13 -0.86 -8.75
N TYR A 447 -16.80 -1.23 -9.99
CA TYR A 447 -15.45 -1.62 -10.37
C TYR A 447 -14.51 -0.40 -10.42
N VAL A 448 -15.00 0.74 -10.93
CA VAL A 448 -14.21 1.98 -10.93
C VAL A 448 -13.99 2.48 -9.50
N LEU A 449 -15.00 2.41 -8.65
CA LEU A 449 -14.87 2.70 -7.21
C LEU A 449 -13.81 1.80 -6.56
N PHE A 450 -13.80 0.51 -6.89
CA PHE A 450 -12.81 -0.44 -6.40
C PHE A 450 -11.38 -0.04 -6.79
N GLU A 451 -11.14 0.34 -8.06
CA GLU A 451 -9.83 0.80 -8.55
C GLU A 451 -9.37 2.09 -7.83
N ILE A 452 -10.26 3.06 -7.67
CA ILE A 452 -9.94 4.31 -6.96
C ILE A 452 -9.65 4.05 -5.48
N CYS A 453 -10.43 3.19 -4.82
CA CYS A 453 -10.17 2.77 -3.44
C CYS A 453 -8.85 2.01 -3.33
N SER A 454 -8.52 1.16 -4.31
CA SER A 454 -7.26 0.43 -4.39
C SER A 454 -6.07 1.39 -4.54
N ALA A 455 -6.17 2.38 -5.43
CA ALA A 455 -5.16 3.41 -5.62
C ALA A 455 -4.96 4.25 -4.35
N PHE A 456 -6.05 4.70 -3.72
CA PHE A 456 -6.00 5.49 -2.49
C PHE A 456 -5.50 4.69 -1.29
N GLY A 457 -5.92 3.43 -1.19
CA GLY A 457 -5.49 2.50 -0.14
C GLY A 457 -4.06 1.98 -0.31
N ASN A 458 -3.42 2.28 -1.45
CA ASN A 458 -2.16 1.68 -1.87
C ASN A 458 -2.22 0.15 -1.71
N SER A 459 -3.27 -0.45 -2.28
CA SER A 459 -3.54 -1.87 -2.13
C SER A 459 -3.11 -2.70 -3.34
N GLY A 460 -3.32 -2.18 -4.57
CA GLY A 460 -2.88 -2.84 -5.80
C GLY A 460 -3.84 -3.90 -6.36
N LEU A 461 -4.90 -4.23 -5.65
CA LEU A 461 -5.93 -5.11 -6.19
C LEU A 461 -6.69 -4.41 -7.32
N SER A 462 -6.93 -5.13 -8.40
CA SER A 462 -7.60 -4.62 -9.59
C SER A 462 -8.63 -5.60 -10.12
N VAL A 463 -9.71 -5.07 -10.67
CA VAL A 463 -10.69 -5.83 -11.47
C VAL A 463 -10.34 -5.80 -12.97
N GLY A 464 -9.18 -5.23 -13.33
CA GLY A 464 -8.72 -5.09 -14.71
C GLY A 464 -8.98 -3.71 -15.33
N ALA A 465 -9.81 -2.87 -14.73
CA ALA A 465 -10.20 -1.58 -15.29
C ALA A 465 -9.03 -0.57 -15.40
N THR A 466 -7.98 -0.71 -14.59
CA THR A 466 -6.78 0.15 -14.67
C THR A 466 -6.08 0.07 -16.03
N LYS A 467 -6.02 -1.11 -16.66
CA LYS A 467 -5.37 -1.32 -17.98
C LYS A 467 -6.12 -0.58 -19.08
N GLU A 468 -7.44 -0.54 -19.01
CA GLU A 468 -8.34 0.08 -20.00
C GLU A 468 -8.54 1.59 -19.76
N THR A 469 -8.00 2.13 -18.68
CA THR A 469 -8.17 3.53 -18.32
C THR A 469 -7.39 4.44 -19.26
N GLY A 470 -8.05 5.51 -19.75
CA GLY A 470 -7.43 6.53 -20.59
C GLY A 470 -6.39 7.40 -19.86
N VAL A 471 -5.77 8.33 -20.58
CA VAL A 471 -4.70 9.19 -20.05
C VAL A 471 -5.12 9.94 -18.79
N VAL A 472 -6.32 10.53 -18.79
CA VAL A 472 -6.83 11.30 -17.63
C VAL A 472 -6.99 10.40 -16.42
N GLY A 473 -7.59 9.21 -16.56
CA GLY A 473 -7.77 8.28 -15.47
C GLY A 473 -6.45 7.75 -14.90
N LYS A 474 -5.45 7.47 -15.75
CA LYS A 474 -4.10 7.08 -15.29
C LYS A 474 -3.46 8.17 -14.42
N ILE A 475 -3.58 9.45 -14.83
CA ILE A 475 -3.07 10.59 -14.05
C ILE A 475 -3.82 10.71 -12.71
N LEU A 476 -5.14 10.55 -12.70
CA LEU A 476 -5.94 10.60 -11.49
C LEU A 476 -5.56 9.46 -10.52
N LEU A 477 -5.35 8.24 -11.01
CA LEU A 477 -4.88 7.12 -10.21
C LEU A 477 -3.49 7.40 -9.61
N ILE A 478 -2.53 7.96 -10.37
CA ILE A 478 -1.23 8.37 -9.87
C ILE A 478 -1.38 9.38 -8.71
N ILE A 479 -2.24 10.39 -8.87
CA ILE A 479 -2.48 11.37 -7.82
C ILE A 479 -3.07 10.71 -6.57
N MET A 480 -4.03 9.79 -6.74
CA MET A 480 -4.63 9.06 -5.61
C MET A 480 -3.62 8.19 -4.87
N MET A 481 -2.72 7.48 -5.59
CA MET A 481 -1.65 6.70 -5.01
C MET A 481 -0.72 7.57 -4.14
N ILE A 482 -0.33 8.74 -4.64
CA ILE A 482 0.52 9.69 -3.92
C ILE A 482 -0.19 10.22 -2.66
N ILE A 483 -1.47 10.63 -2.79
CA ILE A 483 -2.26 11.13 -1.65
C ILE A 483 -2.44 10.04 -0.59
N GLY A 484 -2.70 8.81 -1.01
CA GLY A 484 -2.87 7.66 -0.13
C GLY A 484 -1.63 7.36 0.70
N GLN A 485 -0.46 7.39 0.07
CA GLN A 485 0.80 7.11 0.75
C GLN A 485 1.23 8.24 1.69
N PHE A 486 1.14 9.50 1.26
CA PHE A 486 1.44 10.66 2.13
C PHE A 486 0.44 10.79 3.27
N GLY A 487 -0.81 10.43 3.01
CA GLY A 487 -1.94 10.68 3.88
C GLY A 487 -2.49 12.10 3.73
N ILE A 488 -3.79 12.24 3.92
CA ILE A 488 -4.53 13.50 3.77
C ILE A 488 -3.95 14.65 4.60
N PRO A 489 -3.59 14.47 5.91
CA PRO A 489 -3.07 15.59 6.71
C PRO A 489 -1.76 16.18 6.19
N GLN A 490 -0.87 15.35 5.65
CA GLN A 490 0.40 15.81 5.07
C GLN A 490 0.16 16.48 3.71
N THR A 491 -0.73 15.93 2.89
CA THR A 491 -1.10 16.51 1.60
C THR A 491 -1.69 17.90 1.75
N ILE A 492 -2.60 18.12 2.72
CA ILE A 492 -3.15 19.45 3.01
C ILE A 492 -2.06 20.42 3.44
N LYS A 493 -1.08 19.97 4.23
CA LYS A 493 0.04 20.81 4.67
C LYS A 493 0.97 21.24 3.52
N ILE A 494 1.01 20.51 2.41
CA ILE A 494 1.76 20.90 1.21
C ILE A 494 1.15 22.16 0.59
N TRP A 495 -0.17 22.23 0.50
CA TRP A 495 -0.91 23.32 -0.17
C TRP A 495 -1.30 24.45 0.79
N GLY A 496 -1.58 24.14 2.07
CA GLY A 496 -2.05 25.09 3.07
C GLY A 496 -0.95 26.06 3.53
N LYS A 497 -1.31 27.33 3.66
CA LYS A 497 -0.52 28.30 4.41
C LYS A 497 -0.98 28.24 5.87
N TRP A 498 -0.15 27.70 6.75
CA TRP A 498 -0.42 27.75 8.18
C TRP A 498 -0.18 29.18 8.67
N ARG A 499 -1.24 29.85 9.12
CA ARG A 499 -1.12 31.11 9.82
C ARG A 499 -0.59 30.80 11.23
N THR A 500 0.63 31.21 11.51
CA THR A 500 1.26 31.12 12.84
C THR A 500 0.92 32.33 13.72
N VAL A 501 0.27 33.33 13.15
CA VAL A 501 -0.14 34.53 13.87
C VAL A 501 -1.47 34.24 14.56
N PRO A 502 -1.55 34.41 15.89
CA PRO A 502 -2.83 34.27 16.60
C PRO A 502 -3.83 35.31 16.08
N GLU A 503 -5.09 34.90 16.00
CA GLU A 503 -6.17 35.79 15.58
C GLU A 503 -6.23 36.98 16.57
N ARG A 504 -6.23 38.20 16.03
CA ARG A 504 -6.24 39.44 16.82
C ARG A 504 -7.62 39.70 17.46
N TYR A 505 -8.67 39.03 17.02
CA TYR A 505 -10.04 39.14 17.51
C TYR A 505 -10.74 37.80 17.40
N GLN A 506 -11.71 37.59 18.25
CA GLN A 506 -12.60 36.42 18.20
C GLN A 506 -13.98 36.92 17.75
N PHE A 507 -14.61 36.18 16.85
CA PHE A 507 -15.99 36.41 16.47
C PHE A 507 -16.94 36.00 17.59
N ILE A 508 -18.13 36.60 17.63
CA ILE A 508 -19.18 36.20 18.57
C ILE A 508 -19.55 34.76 18.28
N TYR A 509 -19.65 33.96 19.35
CA TYR A 509 -20.07 32.57 19.25
C TYR A 509 -21.56 32.48 19.01
N GLU A 510 -21.97 31.79 17.98
CA GLU A 510 -23.36 31.51 17.64
C GLU A 510 -23.52 30.02 17.31
N ASP A 511 -24.49 29.35 17.94
CA ASP A 511 -24.78 27.95 17.70
C ASP A 511 -25.62 27.79 16.45
N VAL A 512 -25.24 26.85 15.57
CA VAL A 512 -26.01 26.43 14.41
C VAL A 512 -26.61 25.07 14.72
N SER A 513 -27.94 24.96 14.60
CA SER A 513 -28.63 23.68 14.79
C SER A 513 -28.19 22.69 13.70
N ILE A 514 -27.73 21.52 14.13
CA ILE A 514 -27.34 20.40 13.28
C ILE A 514 -28.45 19.36 13.39
N GLY A 515 -29.03 18.98 12.24
CA GLY A 515 -30.15 18.03 12.14
C GLY A 515 -29.78 16.60 12.52
#